data_69d4615eb0af3aef23b8933f9fc28dcf
#
_entry.id   69d4615eb0af3aef23b8933f9fc28dcf
#
_cell.length_a   1.000
_cell.length_b   1.000
_cell.length_c   1.000
_cell.angle_alpha   90.00
_cell.angle_beta   90.00
_cell.angle_gamma   90.00
#
_symmetry.space_group_name_H-M   'P 1'
#
loop_
_entity.id
_entity.type
_entity.pdbx_description
1 polymer ?
#
loop_
_entity_poly.entity_id
_entity_poly.type
_entity_poly.pdbx_seq_one_letter_code
_entity_poly.pdbx_strand_id
1 'polypeptide(L)'
;MKLFLFVVLSLFVTATSARSVSYDISANVDGLDGKTVYIKDYFKNNMLVDSAIVRDGKLHFCGNYERRAFVRVECGRVFANCVLEDTPIELDFDKHYVKAGGPLSAMHRDYLLAREEKFGRIDSAVKVLRGKFADSEQFRVEFEKYYDANFAHYDAAIIDSLKAHASDGFGECLFMSEHRGIELSEWPALFDSLPSNFTALPLAQKVNNDKMKALMTAVGGMFVDFGAKNVDGSSAKFSDYVGRGKYVLVDFWASWCGPCREEGRTTLKPLYDLYKEDARLIILGVDVWDEDSAALKAIEAEGYAWPQLIGVGKTPMKAYGFDGIPMLMLFGPDGSILARDIRGEEVLKAVKQAIGEPLHSRLN
;
A
#
# COMPACT_ATOMS: atom_id res chain seq x y z
N MET A 1 16.26 -29.43 -2.39
CA MET A 1 16.63 -28.38 -1.47
C MET A 1 17.77 -27.59 -2.12
N LYS A 2 17.46 -26.71 -3.06
CA LYS A 2 18.42 -25.81 -3.68
C LYS A 2 18.47 -24.55 -2.82
N LEU A 3 19.59 -24.38 -2.16
CA LEU A 3 19.96 -23.22 -1.37
C LEU A 3 20.03 -22.03 -2.33
N PHE A 4 19.09 -21.08 -2.27
CA PHE A 4 19.23 -19.80 -2.96
C PHE A 4 20.31 -18.99 -2.24
N LEU A 5 21.52 -19.15 -2.73
CA LEU A 5 22.63 -18.27 -2.38
C LEU A 5 22.41 -16.97 -3.16
N PHE A 6 21.73 -15.98 -2.56
CA PHE A 6 21.89 -14.60 -2.99
C PHE A 6 23.35 -14.25 -2.72
N VAL A 7 24.17 -14.37 -3.74
CA VAL A 7 25.52 -13.81 -3.70
C VAL A 7 25.33 -12.29 -3.64
N VAL A 8 25.37 -11.76 -2.43
CA VAL A 8 25.63 -10.34 -2.22
C VAL A 8 27.04 -10.10 -2.76
N LEU A 9 27.14 -9.81 -4.04
CA LEU A 9 28.36 -9.30 -4.62
C LEU A 9 28.49 -7.87 -4.10
N SER A 10 29.06 -7.71 -2.90
CA SER A 10 29.47 -6.43 -2.35
C SER A 10 30.65 -5.89 -3.19
N LEU A 11 30.35 -5.43 -4.37
CA LEU A 11 31.22 -4.50 -5.07
C LEU A 11 31.15 -3.20 -4.27
N PHE A 12 32.26 -2.84 -3.63
CA PHE A 12 32.49 -1.52 -3.06
C PHE A 12 32.22 -0.46 -4.12
N VAL A 13 31.00 0.03 -4.20
CA VAL A 13 30.66 1.22 -4.96
C VAL A 13 30.96 2.40 -4.04
N THR A 14 32.13 3.01 -4.25
CA THR A 14 32.45 4.32 -3.70
C THR A 14 31.30 5.28 -4.04
N ALA A 15 30.83 6.03 -3.06
CA ALA A 15 29.81 7.08 -3.21
C ALA A 15 30.22 8.04 -4.34
N THR A 16 29.69 7.80 -5.53
CA THR A 16 29.87 8.70 -6.67
C THR A 16 28.63 9.59 -6.75
N SER A 17 28.86 10.90 -6.78
CA SER A 17 27.88 11.92 -7.17
C SER A 17 27.02 11.42 -8.34
N ALA A 18 25.74 11.81 -8.36
CA ALA A 18 24.78 11.45 -9.39
C ALA A 18 25.42 11.55 -10.79
N ARG A 19 25.85 10.41 -11.34
CA ARG A 19 26.49 10.34 -12.64
C ARG A 19 25.41 10.18 -13.70
N SER A 20 25.40 11.07 -14.68
CA SER A 20 24.55 10.92 -15.86
C SER A 20 24.74 9.53 -16.49
N VAL A 21 23.68 8.94 -16.97
CA VAL A 21 23.65 7.65 -17.64
C VAL A 21 23.28 7.83 -19.12
N SER A 22 23.97 7.14 -20.01
CA SER A 22 23.54 6.97 -21.40
C SER A 22 22.68 5.72 -21.49
N TYR A 23 21.47 5.82 -22.02
CA TYR A 23 20.60 4.66 -22.20
C TYR A 23 20.37 4.36 -23.68
N ASP A 24 20.24 3.08 -23.98
CA ASP A 24 19.84 2.51 -25.25
C ASP A 24 18.81 1.42 -24.97
N ILE A 25 17.52 1.67 -25.29
CA ILE A 25 16.41 0.79 -24.94
C ILE A 25 15.70 0.37 -26.20
N SER A 26 15.52 -0.93 -26.38
CA SER A 26 14.80 -1.53 -27.49
C SER A 26 13.68 -2.48 -27.02
N ALA A 27 12.66 -2.65 -27.84
CA ALA A 27 11.62 -3.64 -27.67
C ALA A 27 10.96 -4.02 -28.99
N ASN A 28 10.42 -5.23 -29.05
CA ASN A 28 9.38 -5.57 -30.04
C ASN A 28 8.02 -5.40 -29.35
N VAL A 29 7.11 -4.65 -29.99
CA VAL A 29 5.84 -4.27 -29.36
C VAL A 29 4.70 -4.42 -30.37
N ASP A 30 3.97 -5.51 -30.30
CA ASP A 30 2.87 -5.79 -31.20
C ASP A 30 1.66 -4.90 -30.90
N GLY A 31 0.96 -4.45 -31.94
CA GLY A 31 -0.30 -3.70 -31.83
C GLY A 31 -0.15 -2.22 -31.39
N LEU A 32 1.08 -1.71 -31.28
CA LEU A 32 1.34 -0.29 -30.96
C LEU A 32 1.92 0.50 -32.12
N ASP A 33 1.93 -0.04 -33.32
CA ASP A 33 2.51 0.65 -34.49
C ASP A 33 1.89 2.03 -34.70
N GLY A 34 2.74 3.03 -34.95
CA GLY A 34 2.33 4.45 -35.07
C GLY A 34 2.00 5.15 -33.75
N LYS A 35 1.99 4.45 -32.61
CA LYS A 35 1.72 5.07 -31.29
C LYS A 35 3.00 5.60 -30.65
N THR A 36 2.83 6.64 -29.83
CA THR A 36 3.92 7.19 -29.03
C THR A 36 4.01 6.45 -27.70
N VAL A 37 5.21 5.98 -27.38
CA VAL A 37 5.58 5.38 -26.11
C VAL A 37 6.43 6.38 -25.32
N TYR A 38 6.26 6.43 -24.01
CA TYR A 38 6.91 7.38 -23.13
C TYR A 38 7.78 6.68 -22.09
N ILE A 39 8.93 7.26 -21.77
CA ILE A 39 9.73 6.91 -20.60
C ILE A 39 9.41 7.91 -19.48
N LYS A 40 9.02 7.43 -18.30
CA LYS A 40 8.68 8.27 -17.14
C LYS A 40 9.45 7.87 -15.90
N ASP A 41 10.00 8.87 -15.19
CA ASP A 41 10.65 8.69 -13.89
C ASP A 41 9.61 8.81 -12.77
N TYR A 42 9.29 7.69 -12.13
CA TYR A 42 8.32 7.65 -11.04
C TYR A 42 8.73 8.41 -9.81
N PHE A 43 10.02 8.35 -9.47
CA PHE A 43 10.53 9.00 -8.27
C PHE A 43 10.53 10.53 -8.39
N LYS A 44 10.44 11.04 -9.62
CA LYS A 44 10.28 12.46 -9.93
C LYS A 44 8.85 12.82 -10.41
N ASN A 45 7.83 12.33 -9.73
CA ASN A 45 6.41 12.62 -10.01
C ASN A 45 5.99 12.28 -11.44
N ASN A 46 6.42 11.14 -11.98
CA ASN A 46 6.18 10.72 -13.37
C ASN A 46 6.72 11.70 -14.41
N MET A 47 7.84 12.34 -14.11
CA MET A 47 8.49 13.25 -15.04
C MET A 47 8.82 12.54 -16.35
N LEU A 48 8.46 13.17 -17.47
CA LEU A 48 8.80 12.67 -18.80
C LEU A 48 10.31 12.71 -19.00
N VAL A 49 10.90 11.56 -19.31
CA VAL A 49 12.31 11.40 -19.63
C VAL A 49 12.52 11.44 -21.16
N ASP A 50 11.71 10.67 -21.90
CA ASP A 50 11.82 10.55 -23.35
C ASP A 50 10.51 10.07 -23.98
N SER A 51 10.40 10.15 -25.32
CA SER A 51 9.29 9.61 -26.11
C SER A 51 9.77 9.12 -27.47
N ALA A 52 9.19 8.01 -27.95
CA ALA A 52 9.46 7.45 -29.27
C ALA A 52 8.19 6.91 -29.92
N ILE A 53 8.17 6.88 -31.26
CA ILE A 53 7.05 6.30 -32.02
C ILE A 53 7.43 4.87 -32.42
N VAL A 54 6.52 3.92 -32.17
CA VAL A 54 6.68 2.53 -32.65
C VAL A 54 6.59 2.50 -34.17
N ARG A 55 7.56 1.84 -34.81
CA ARG A 55 7.60 1.66 -36.28
C ARG A 55 7.87 0.20 -36.61
N ASP A 56 7.03 -0.39 -37.46
CA ASP A 56 7.14 -1.80 -37.84
C ASP A 56 7.24 -2.76 -36.65
N GLY A 57 6.43 -2.49 -35.58
CA GLY A 57 6.42 -3.26 -34.34
C GLY A 57 7.70 -3.09 -33.49
N LYS A 58 8.59 -2.16 -33.83
CA LYS A 58 9.84 -1.91 -33.13
C LYS A 58 9.81 -0.59 -32.37
N LEU A 59 10.33 -0.62 -31.15
CA LEU A 59 10.54 0.55 -30.31
C LEU A 59 12.02 0.71 -30.03
N HIS A 60 12.52 1.95 -30.10
CA HIS A 60 13.90 2.27 -29.77
C HIS A 60 14.00 3.67 -29.17
N PHE A 61 14.71 3.76 -28.03
CA PHE A 61 15.10 4.99 -27.38
C PHE A 61 16.61 5.03 -27.22
N CYS A 62 17.22 6.18 -27.41
CA CYS A 62 18.61 6.42 -27.04
C CYS A 62 18.77 7.86 -26.56
N GLY A 63 19.48 8.03 -25.44
CA GLY A 63 19.62 9.35 -24.84
C GLY A 63 20.50 9.35 -23.61
N ASN A 64 20.48 10.49 -22.92
CA ASN A 64 21.18 10.67 -21.66
C ASN A 64 20.18 11.12 -20.58
N TYR A 65 20.37 10.62 -19.37
CA TYR A 65 19.61 11.04 -18.21
C TYR A 65 20.55 11.37 -17.04
N GLU A 66 20.12 12.24 -16.15
CA GLU A 66 20.98 12.75 -15.07
C GLU A 66 21.36 11.74 -14.00
N ARG A 67 20.68 10.55 -13.96
CA ARG A 67 20.91 9.51 -12.97
C ARG A 67 20.44 8.13 -13.45
N ARG A 68 20.93 7.07 -12.79
CA ARG A 68 20.42 5.70 -12.99
C ARG A 68 19.08 5.53 -12.27
N ALA A 69 18.00 5.88 -12.95
CA ALA A 69 16.64 5.89 -12.40
C ALA A 69 15.89 4.58 -12.67
N PHE A 70 14.97 4.22 -11.79
CA PHE A 70 13.93 3.25 -12.09
C PHE A 70 12.81 3.95 -12.84
N VAL A 71 12.55 3.52 -14.07
CA VAL A 71 11.62 4.16 -14.98
C VAL A 71 10.56 3.20 -15.48
N ARG A 72 9.43 3.76 -15.89
CA ARG A 72 8.41 3.06 -16.67
C ARG A 72 8.44 3.51 -18.11
N VAL A 73 8.42 2.52 -19.00
CA VAL A 73 8.23 2.69 -20.44
C VAL A 73 6.79 2.29 -20.76
N GLU A 74 5.95 3.23 -21.20
CA GLU A 74 4.51 2.98 -21.27
C GLU A 74 3.81 3.60 -22.49
N CYS A 75 2.73 2.93 -22.94
CA CYS A 75 1.72 3.45 -23.87
C CYS A 75 0.33 3.03 -23.38
N GLY A 76 -0.38 3.94 -22.72
CA GLY A 76 -1.67 3.66 -22.10
C GLY A 76 -1.58 2.60 -20.99
N ARG A 77 -2.17 1.42 -21.21
CA ARG A 77 -2.13 0.31 -20.22
C ARG A 77 -0.97 -0.66 -20.43
N VAL A 78 -0.30 -0.56 -21.57
CA VAL A 78 0.85 -1.41 -21.91
C VAL A 78 2.11 -0.76 -21.35
N PHE A 79 2.90 -1.50 -20.56
CA PHE A 79 4.11 -0.97 -19.94
C PHE A 79 5.15 -2.03 -19.66
N ALA A 80 6.40 -1.59 -19.51
CA ALA A 80 7.49 -2.36 -18.91
C ALA A 80 8.32 -1.43 -18.02
N ASN A 81 8.94 -1.98 -16.96
CA ASN A 81 9.80 -1.22 -16.07
C ASN A 81 11.27 -1.62 -16.27
N CYS A 82 12.18 -0.67 -16.15
CA CYS A 82 13.61 -0.93 -16.17
C CYS A 82 14.38 0.07 -15.31
N VAL A 83 15.67 -0.23 -15.07
CA VAL A 83 16.62 0.71 -14.52
C VAL A 83 17.47 1.25 -15.67
N LEU A 84 17.56 2.59 -15.79
CA LEU A 84 18.45 3.20 -16.79
C LEU A 84 19.90 2.92 -16.44
N GLU A 85 20.64 2.36 -17.38
CA GLU A 85 22.07 2.01 -17.25
C GLU A 85 22.80 2.16 -18.58
N ASP A 86 24.14 2.25 -18.53
CA ASP A 86 24.99 2.51 -19.71
C ASP A 86 25.10 1.30 -20.68
N THR A 87 24.39 0.20 -20.37
CA THR A 87 24.34 -1.02 -21.20
C THR A 87 23.03 -1.06 -21.97
N PRO A 88 23.02 -1.52 -23.24
CA PRO A 88 21.79 -1.69 -24.00
C PRO A 88 20.76 -2.57 -23.27
N ILE A 89 19.49 -2.14 -23.28
CA ILE A 89 18.36 -2.78 -22.60
C ILE A 89 17.35 -3.28 -23.63
N GLU A 90 16.97 -4.53 -23.56
CA GLU A 90 15.85 -5.10 -24.30
C GLU A 90 14.67 -5.34 -23.35
N LEU A 91 13.51 -4.70 -23.62
CA LEU A 91 12.32 -4.83 -22.82
C LEU A 91 11.40 -5.95 -23.32
N ASP A 92 10.71 -6.59 -22.37
CA ASP A 92 9.62 -7.52 -22.59
C ASP A 92 8.33 -6.90 -22.01
N PHE A 93 7.45 -6.42 -22.89
CA PHE A 93 6.19 -5.79 -22.47
C PHE A 93 5.15 -6.80 -21.99
N ASP A 94 5.23 -8.06 -22.42
CA ASP A 94 4.33 -9.12 -21.95
C ASP A 94 4.62 -9.50 -20.51
N LYS A 95 5.90 -9.46 -20.14
CA LYS A 95 6.37 -9.76 -18.79
C LYS A 95 6.55 -8.52 -17.92
N HIS A 96 6.39 -7.33 -18.50
CA HIS A 96 6.52 -6.03 -17.83
C HIS A 96 7.91 -5.70 -17.27
N TYR A 97 8.98 -6.38 -17.73
CA TYR A 97 10.35 -6.17 -17.25
C TYR A 97 11.41 -6.32 -18.35
N VAL A 98 12.69 -6.30 -17.95
CA VAL A 98 13.86 -6.38 -18.86
C VAL A 98 14.12 -7.81 -19.29
N LYS A 99 14.16 -8.06 -20.59
CA LYS A 99 14.57 -9.34 -21.19
C LYS A 99 16.10 -9.50 -21.18
N ALA A 100 16.82 -8.44 -21.56
CA ALA A 100 18.28 -8.38 -21.54
C ALA A 100 18.74 -6.97 -21.16
N GLY A 101 19.88 -6.85 -20.48
CA GLY A 101 20.44 -5.58 -20.03
C GLY A 101 21.73 -5.81 -19.24
N GLY A 102 22.21 -4.73 -18.60
CA GLY A 102 23.40 -4.77 -17.75
C GLY A 102 23.12 -5.30 -16.33
N PRO A 103 24.05 -5.05 -15.39
CA PRO A 103 23.97 -5.58 -14.04
C PRO A 103 22.71 -5.18 -13.27
N LEU A 104 22.26 -3.91 -13.35
CA LEU A 104 21.07 -3.44 -12.64
C LEU A 104 19.79 -4.04 -13.23
N SER A 105 19.71 -4.19 -14.55
CA SER A 105 18.63 -4.89 -15.23
C SER A 105 18.57 -6.37 -14.86
N ALA A 106 19.71 -7.04 -14.73
CA ALA A 106 19.79 -8.42 -14.28
C ALA A 106 19.28 -8.56 -12.83
N MET A 107 19.73 -7.70 -11.92
CA MET A 107 19.29 -7.66 -10.53
C MET A 107 17.77 -7.42 -10.42
N HIS A 108 17.24 -6.48 -11.20
CA HIS A 108 15.80 -6.19 -11.24
C HIS A 108 15.01 -7.42 -11.69
N ARG A 109 15.43 -8.09 -12.76
CA ARG A 109 14.79 -9.31 -13.25
C ARG A 109 14.83 -10.45 -12.22
N ASP A 110 16.01 -10.69 -11.63
CA ASP A 110 16.21 -11.76 -10.66
C ASP A 110 15.39 -11.51 -9.38
N TYR A 111 15.27 -10.25 -8.95
CA TYR A 111 14.37 -9.84 -7.89
C TYR A 111 12.90 -10.14 -8.22
N LEU A 112 12.42 -9.79 -9.42
CA LEU A 112 11.03 -10.06 -9.81
C LEU A 112 10.72 -11.55 -9.85
N LEU A 113 11.64 -12.38 -10.35
CA LEU A 113 11.48 -13.84 -10.36
C LEU A 113 11.45 -14.43 -8.95
N ALA A 114 12.35 -13.98 -8.07
CA ALA A 114 12.36 -14.40 -6.66
C ALA A 114 11.08 -13.98 -5.91
N ARG A 115 10.57 -12.78 -6.21
CA ARG A 115 9.32 -12.26 -5.66
C ARG A 115 8.12 -13.07 -6.13
N GLU A 116 8.04 -13.43 -7.39
CA GLU A 116 6.99 -14.27 -7.94
C GLU A 116 6.99 -15.66 -7.28
N GLU A 117 8.17 -16.28 -7.12
CA GLU A 117 8.31 -17.55 -6.40
C GLU A 117 7.85 -17.41 -4.94
N LYS A 118 8.25 -16.34 -4.23
CA LYS A 118 7.82 -16.05 -2.86
C LYS A 118 6.30 -16.03 -2.76
N PHE A 119 5.62 -15.25 -3.61
CA PHE A 119 4.16 -15.17 -3.60
C PHE A 119 3.48 -16.49 -3.96
N GLY A 120 3.98 -17.24 -4.93
CA GLY A 120 3.46 -18.56 -5.26
C GLY A 120 3.54 -19.56 -4.09
N ARG A 121 4.62 -19.50 -3.29
CA ARG A 121 4.78 -20.29 -2.06
C ARG A 121 3.82 -19.83 -0.96
N ILE A 122 3.63 -18.52 -0.80
CA ILE A 122 2.66 -17.94 0.14
C ILE A 122 1.24 -18.38 -0.21
N ASP A 123 0.82 -18.24 -1.46
CA ASP A 123 -0.52 -18.64 -1.92
C ASP A 123 -0.78 -20.13 -1.68
N SER A 124 0.23 -20.95 -1.93
CA SER A 124 0.16 -22.41 -1.68
C SER A 124 0.00 -22.71 -0.19
N ALA A 125 0.77 -22.03 0.68
CA ALA A 125 0.67 -22.18 2.12
C ALA A 125 -0.69 -21.71 2.65
N VAL A 126 -1.18 -20.57 2.19
CA VAL A 126 -2.51 -20.03 2.56
C VAL A 126 -3.61 -21.05 2.23
N LYS A 127 -3.60 -21.64 1.03
CA LYS A 127 -4.59 -22.67 0.65
C LYS A 127 -4.54 -23.88 1.59
N VAL A 128 -3.35 -24.36 1.90
CA VAL A 128 -3.17 -25.54 2.79
C VAL A 128 -3.60 -25.22 4.21
N LEU A 129 -3.18 -24.08 4.76
CA LEU A 129 -3.49 -23.68 6.13
C LEU A 129 -4.97 -23.38 6.31
N ARG A 130 -5.63 -22.70 5.38
CA ARG A 130 -7.09 -22.47 5.42
C ARG A 130 -7.89 -23.78 5.34
N GLY A 131 -7.37 -24.79 4.63
CA GLY A 131 -7.99 -26.12 4.61
C GLY A 131 -7.85 -26.91 5.90
N LYS A 132 -6.83 -26.57 6.74
CA LYS A 132 -6.59 -27.23 8.04
C LYS A 132 -7.21 -26.50 9.23
N PHE A 133 -7.23 -25.18 9.20
CA PHE A 133 -7.66 -24.33 10.30
C PHE A 133 -8.86 -23.49 9.84
N ALA A 134 -10.05 -23.88 10.29
CA ALA A 134 -11.28 -23.10 10.07
C ALA A 134 -11.32 -21.85 10.96
N ASP A 135 -10.63 -21.90 12.12
CA ASP A 135 -10.48 -20.78 13.03
C ASP A 135 -9.47 -19.77 12.50
N SER A 136 -9.89 -18.50 12.43
CA SER A 136 -9.08 -17.41 11.87
C SER A 136 -7.83 -17.11 12.72
N GLU A 137 -7.90 -17.24 14.04
CA GLU A 137 -6.78 -17.00 14.94
C GLU A 137 -5.72 -18.12 14.81
N GLN A 138 -6.14 -19.40 14.78
CA GLN A 138 -5.22 -20.50 14.56
C GLN A 138 -4.57 -20.42 13.18
N PHE A 139 -5.34 -20.07 12.14
CA PHE A 139 -4.78 -19.82 10.81
C PHE A 139 -3.69 -18.74 10.86
N ARG A 140 -3.96 -17.58 11.52
CA ARG A 140 -3.02 -16.47 11.61
C ARG A 140 -1.72 -16.88 12.27
N VAL A 141 -1.80 -17.54 13.44
CA VAL A 141 -0.62 -18.02 14.18
C VAL A 141 0.23 -18.99 13.36
N GLU A 142 -0.40 -19.96 12.69
CA GLU A 142 0.35 -20.93 11.89
C GLU A 142 0.89 -20.34 10.58
N PHE A 143 0.21 -19.34 10.03
CA PHE A 143 0.72 -18.60 8.86
C PHE A 143 1.92 -17.72 9.24
N GLU A 144 1.90 -17.01 10.38
CA GLU A 144 3.04 -16.23 10.87
C GLU A 144 4.27 -17.14 11.07
N LYS A 145 4.11 -18.27 11.76
CA LYS A 145 5.20 -19.26 11.94
C LYS A 145 5.77 -19.74 10.59
N TYR A 146 4.89 -20.03 9.64
CA TYR A 146 5.32 -20.45 8.30
C TYR A 146 6.08 -19.32 7.60
N TYR A 147 5.58 -18.10 7.67
CA TYR A 147 6.19 -16.93 7.04
C TYR A 147 7.58 -16.67 7.62
N ASP A 148 7.71 -16.58 8.93
CA ASP A 148 8.97 -16.33 9.60
C ASP A 148 10.02 -17.40 9.28
N ALA A 149 9.63 -18.67 9.35
CA ALA A 149 10.52 -19.78 9.03
C ALA A 149 11.02 -19.81 7.57
N ASN A 150 10.26 -19.23 6.64
CA ASN A 150 10.57 -19.33 5.22
C ASN A 150 11.04 -18.02 4.59
N PHE A 151 10.68 -16.86 5.12
CA PHE A 151 10.86 -15.58 4.43
C PHE A 151 11.53 -14.46 5.26
N ALA A 152 11.70 -14.59 6.58
CA ALA A 152 12.36 -13.56 7.39
C ALA A 152 13.76 -13.18 6.86
N HIS A 153 14.54 -14.17 6.42
CA HIS A 153 15.87 -13.93 5.81
C HIS A 153 15.78 -13.24 4.45
N TYR A 154 14.69 -13.47 3.68
CA TYR A 154 14.44 -12.78 2.41
C TYR A 154 14.14 -11.30 2.67
N ASP A 155 13.28 -11.01 3.66
CA ASP A 155 12.91 -9.64 3.99
C ASP A 155 14.13 -8.85 4.52
N ALA A 156 14.97 -9.47 5.35
CA ALA A 156 16.23 -8.86 5.77
C ALA A 156 17.18 -8.58 4.58
N ALA A 157 17.33 -9.52 3.65
CA ALA A 157 18.16 -9.35 2.48
C ALA A 157 17.64 -8.23 1.55
N ILE A 158 16.33 -8.04 1.44
CA ILE A 158 15.73 -6.91 0.71
C ILE A 158 16.09 -5.57 1.34
N ILE A 159 16.02 -5.46 2.66
CA ILE A 159 16.39 -4.23 3.38
C ILE A 159 17.87 -3.91 3.19
N ASP A 160 18.74 -4.90 3.29
CA ASP A 160 20.17 -4.72 3.05
C ASP A 160 20.49 -4.31 1.60
N SER A 161 19.78 -4.94 0.64
CA SER A 161 19.91 -4.59 -0.79
C SER A 161 19.37 -3.18 -1.07
N LEU A 162 18.27 -2.77 -0.44
CA LEU A 162 17.74 -1.41 -0.55
C LEU A 162 18.77 -0.39 -0.07
N LYS A 163 19.41 -0.61 1.09
CA LYS A 163 20.46 0.27 1.62
C LYS A 163 21.68 0.34 0.69
N ALA A 164 22.12 -0.81 0.18
CA ALA A 164 23.27 -0.90 -0.72
C ALA A 164 23.03 -0.19 -2.06
N HIS A 165 21.81 -0.21 -2.56
CA HIS A 165 21.40 0.32 -3.86
C HIS A 165 20.58 1.61 -3.78
N ALA A 166 20.50 2.28 -2.63
CA ALA A 166 19.75 3.52 -2.49
C ALA A 166 20.28 4.70 -3.33
N SER A 167 21.44 4.54 -3.97
CA SER A 167 22.02 5.55 -4.89
C SER A 167 21.74 5.25 -6.36
N ASP A 168 21.01 4.20 -6.69
CA ASP A 168 20.67 3.81 -8.06
C ASP A 168 19.20 3.34 -8.19
N GLY A 169 18.78 3.11 -9.45
CA GLY A 169 17.40 2.75 -9.75
C GLY A 169 16.98 1.37 -9.26
N PHE A 170 17.91 0.47 -8.92
CA PHE A 170 17.52 -0.81 -8.33
C PHE A 170 17.01 -0.62 -6.88
N GLY A 171 17.68 0.23 -6.10
CA GLY A 171 17.15 0.62 -4.78
C GLY A 171 15.79 1.30 -4.86
N GLU A 172 15.57 2.14 -5.88
CA GLU A 172 14.24 2.72 -6.14
C GLU A 172 13.18 1.65 -6.43
N CYS A 173 13.53 0.64 -7.25
CA CYS A 173 12.66 -0.50 -7.53
C CYS A 173 12.29 -1.25 -6.25
N LEU A 174 13.26 -1.58 -5.41
CA LEU A 174 13.04 -2.27 -4.14
C LEU A 174 12.15 -1.44 -3.20
N PHE A 175 12.47 -0.15 -3.04
CA PHE A 175 11.68 0.75 -2.22
C PHE A 175 10.21 0.81 -2.67
N MET A 176 9.96 1.00 -3.98
CA MET A 176 8.61 1.07 -4.53
C MET A 176 7.82 -0.22 -4.33
N SER A 177 8.50 -1.36 -4.42
CA SER A 177 7.86 -2.67 -4.35
C SER A 177 7.60 -3.15 -2.93
N GLU A 178 8.47 -2.79 -1.97
CA GLU A 178 8.53 -3.43 -0.65
C GLU A 178 8.21 -2.49 0.52
N HIS A 179 8.18 -1.15 0.30
CA HIS A 179 7.95 -0.20 1.41
C HIS A 179 6.68 -0.48 2.23
N ARG A 180 5.65 -1.11 1.63
CA ARG A 180 4.40 -1.44 2.32
C ARG A 180 4.55 -2.55 3.35
N GLY A 181 5.42 -3.53 3.10
CA GLY A 181 5.72 -4.64 3.99
C GLY A 181 6.64 -4.29 5.16
N ILE A 182 7.23 -3.08 5.18
CA ILE A 182 8.11 -2.65 6.26
C ILE A 182 7.30 -2.16 7.45
N GLU A 183 7.57 -2.73 8.62
CA GLU A 183 6.89 -2.38 9.87
C GLU A 183 7.01 -0.90 10.19
N LEU A 184 5.91 -0.29 10.66
CA LEU A 184 5.87 1.15 10.95
C LEU A 184 6.87 1.56 12.04
N SER A 185 7.11 0.70 13.03
CA SER A 185 8.08 0.95 14.10
C SER A 185 9.53 0.98 13.62
N GLU A 186 9.85 0.26 12.55
CA GLU A 186 11.19 0.18 11.96
C GLU A 186 11.44 1.27 10.92
N TRP A 187 10.36 1.86 10.41
CA TRP A 187 10.42 2.81 9.29
C TRP A 187 11.33 4.02 9.53
N PRO A 188 11.25 4.75 10.67
CA PRO A 188 12.10 5.93 10.87
C PRO A 188 13.59 5.59 10.77
N ALA A 189 14.01 4.52 11.47
CA ALA A 189 15.41 4.10 11.47
C ALA A 189 15.90 3.69 10.07
N LEU A 190 15.05 2.99 9.30
CA LEU A 190 15.38 2.64 7.92
C LEU A 190 15.51 3.91 7.06
N PHE A 191 14.50 4.79 7.07
CA PHE A 191 14.49 5.97 6.20
C PHE A 191 15.66 6.91 6.49
N ASP A 192 16.01 7.09 7.77
CA ASP A 192 17.16 7.90 8.20
C ASP A 192 18.51 7.28 7.81
N SER A 193 18.56 5.96 7.58
CA SER A 193 19.77 5.26 7.10
C SER A 193 20.02 5.42 5.60
N LEU A 194 19.01 5.88 4.84
CA LEU A 194 19.13 6.04 3.39
C LEU A 194 19.84 7.37 3.04
N PRO A 195 20.62 7.43 1.94
CA PRO A 195 21.35 8.63 1.56
C PRO A 195 20.41 9.78 1.16
N SER A 196 20.85 11.02 1.40
CA SER A 196 20.04 12.22 1.19
C SER A 196 19.59 12.43 -0.26
N ASN A 197 20.38 12.00 -1.24
CA ASN A 197 19.99 12.05 -2.65
C ASN A 197 18.80 11.13 -2.96
N PHE A 198 18.62 10.03 -2.23
CA PHE A 198 17.46 9.15 -2.32
C PHE A 198 16.27 9.72 -1.56
N THR A 199 16.47 10.05 -0.27
CA THR A 199 15.40 10.53 0.59
C THR A 199 14.80 11.86 0.15
N ALA A 200 15.54 12.67 -0.64
CA ALA A 200 15.04 13.90 -1.25
C ALA A 200 14.14 13.67 -2.49
N LEU A 201 14.08 12.46 -3.04
CA LEU A 201 13.23 12.19 -4.20
C LEU A 201 11.74 12.36 -3.84
N PRO A 202 10.92 12.98 -4.70
CA PRO A 202 9.52 13.29 -4.39
C PRO A 202 8.69 12.08 -3.95
N LEU A 203 8.87 10.92 -4.59
CA LEU A 203 8.15 9.71 -4.18
C LEU A 203 8.62 9.18 -2.83
N ALA A 204 9.93 9.19 -2.55
CA ALA A 204 10.47 8.78 -1.26
C ALA A 204 9.94 9.67 -0.13
N GLN A 205 9.92 11.01 -0.33
CA GLN A 205 9.34 11.95 0.61
C GLN A 205 7.84 11.71 0.82
N LYS A 206 7.09 11.48 -0.25
CA LYS A 206 5.66 11.18 -0.14
C LYS A 206 5.42 9.92 0.70
N VAL A 207 6.13 8.84 0.42
CA VAL A 207 6.01 7.58 1.18
C VAL A 207 6.40 7.79 2.63
N ASN A 208 7.51 8.49 2.90
CA ASN A 208 7.92 8.79 4.27
C ASN A 208 6.84 9.58 5.03
N ASN A 209 6.31 10.64 4.43
CA ASN A 209 5.26 11.43 5.05
C ASN A 209 3.99 10.61 5.36
N ASP A 210 3.61 9.69 4.45
CA ASP A 210 2.45 8.83 4.65
C ASP A 210 2.72 7.79 5.78
N LYS A 211 3.92 7.19 5.84
CA LYS A 211 4.35 6.29 6.93
C LYS A 211 4.44 6.99 8.28
N MET A 212 5.00 8.21 8.33
CA MET A 212 5.08 8.99 9.57
C MET A 212 3.69 9.35 10.09
N LYS A 213 2.74 9.71 9.23
CA LYS A 213 1.34 9.92 9.62
C LYS A 213 0.69 8.64 10.13
N ALA A 214 0.94 7.51 9.46
CA ALA A 214 0.46 6.21 9.92
C ALA A 214 1.02 5.86 11.30
N LEU A 215 2.29 6.17 11.56
CA LEU A 215 2.92 5.98 12.86
C LEU A 215 2.30 6.89 13.94
N MET A 216 2.08 8.17 13.63
CA MET A 216 1.44 9.13 14.56
C MET A 216 -0.01 8.76 14.87
N THR A 217 -0.70 8.08 13.95
CA THR A 217 -2.07 7.59 14.09
C THR A 217 -2.13 6.06 14.31
N ALA A 218 -1.07 5.46 14.83
CA ALA A 218 -1.05 4.08 15.29
C ALA A 218 -1.87 3.91 16.58
N VAL A 219 -2.06 2.69 17.03
CA VAL A 219 -2.68 2.39 18.31
C VAL A 219 -1.93 3.11 19.44
N GLY A 220 -2.66 3.80 20.31
CA GLY A 220 -2.13 4.69 21.35
C GLY A 220 -1.97 6.16 20.90
N GLY A 221 -2.04 6.44 19.60
CA GLY A 221 -2.08 7.81 19.07
C GLY A 221 -3.44 8.48 19.24
N MET A 222 -3.51 9.76 18.87
CA MET A 222 -4.76 10.56 18.94
C MET A 222 -5.38 10.70 17.54
N PHE A 223 -6.71 10.91 17.52
CA PHE A 223 -7.39 11.19 16.27
C PHE A 223 -6.94 12.51 15.64
N VAL A 224 -7.04 12.58 14.33
CA VAL A 224 -6.79 13.80 13.54
C VAL A 224 -8.13 14.27 12.97
N ASP A 225 -8.51 15.53 13.27
CA ASP A 225 -9.79 16.11 12.84
C ASP A 225 -9.80 16.47 11.36
N PHE A 226 -10.98 16.42 10.75
CA PHE A 226 -11.22 16.88 9.38
C PHE A 226 -12.67 17.31 9.19
N GLY A 227 -12.89 18.22 8.23
CA GLY A 227 -14.23 18.64 7.83
C GLY A 227 -14.94 17.61 6.96
N ALA A 228 -16.27 17.53 7.10
CA ALA A 228 -17.14 16.61 6.39
C ALA A 228 -18.53 17.23 6.17
N LYS A 229 -19.44 16.43 5.62
CA LYS A 229 -20.88 16.70 5.58
C LYS A 229 -21.64 15.51 6.17
N ASN A 230 -22.75 15.77 6.83
CA ASN A 230 -23.75 14.74 7.11
C ASN A 230 -24.48 14.35 5.81
N VAL A 231 -25.25 13.26 5.86
CA VAL A 231 -26.04 12.77 4.71
C VAL A 231 -27.13 13.76 4.24
N ASP A 232 -27.56 14.67 5.10
CA ASP A 232 -28.51 15.74 4.78
C ASP A 232 -27.82 16.98 4.13
N GLY A 233 -26.50 16.93 3.93
CA GLY A 233 -25.71 18.00 3.35
C GLY A 233 -25.25 19.08 4.34
N SER A 234 -25.65 19.00 5.61
CA SER A 234 -25.19 19.92 6.64
C SER A 234 -23.70 19.74 6.92
N SER A 235 -23.01 20.85 7.29
CA SER A 235 -21.58 20.82 7.64
C SER A 235 -21.35 20.02 8.91
N ALA A 236 -20.33 19.18 8.93
CA ALA A 236 -19.92 18.37 10.06
C ALA A 236 -18.39 18.31 10.16
N LYS A 237 -17.90 17.83 11.30
CA LYS A 237 -16.48 17.51 11.54
C LYS A 237 -16.38 16.12 12.13
N PHE A 238 -15.25 15.46 11.91
CA PHE A 238 -14.98 14.20 12.55
C PHE A 238 -14.98 14.29 14.07
N SER A 239 -14.50 15.42 14.61
CA SER A 239 -14.54 15.75 16.04
C SER A 239 -15.95 15.97 16.61
N ASP A 240 -16.99 16.00 15.81
CA ASP A 240 -18.38 16.00 16.33
C ASP A 240 -18.77 14.64 16.92
N TYR A 241 -18.06 13.58 16.52
CA TYR A 241 -18.29 12.19 16.96
C TYR A 241 -17.15 11.67 17.85
N VAL A 242 -15.89 11.87 17.45
CA VAL A 242 -14.71 11.31 18.12
C VAL A 242 -14.18 12.27 19.19
N GLY A 243 -13.76 11.71 20.35
CA GLY A 243 -13.27 12.51 21.48
C GLY A 243 -14.39 13.19 22.27
N ARG A 244 -15.61 12.67 22.22
CA ARG A 244 -16.81 13.21 22.90
C ARG A 244 -17.32 12.33 24.04
N GLY A 245 -16.43 11.59 24.70
CA GLY A 245 -16.78 10.77 25.84
C GLY A 245 -17.44 9.42 25.48
N LYS A 246 -17.42 9.04 24.19
CA LYS A 246 -17.92 7.76 23.70
C LYS A 246 -16.85 7.03 22.91
N TYR A 247 -16.93 5.72 22.89
CA TYR A 247 -16.18 4.89 21.92
C TYR A 247 -16.78 5.08 20.54
N VAL A 248 -15.93 5.17 19.52
CA VAL A 248 -16.37 5.32 18.13
C VAL A 248 -15.67 4.29 17.26
N LEU A 249 -16.44 3.36 16.69
CA LEU A 249 -15.94 2.47 15.65
C LEU A 249 -16.14 3.16 14.31
N VAL A 250 -15.07 3.48 13.65
CA VAL A 250 -15.07 4.18 12.36
C VAL A 250 -14.76 3.20 11.23
N ASP A 251 -15.60 3.21 10.20
CA ASP A 251 -15.39 2.53 8.93
C ASP A 251 -15.09 3.55 7.83
N PHE A 252 -13.86 3.60 7.36
CA PHE A 252 -13.50 4.35 6.15
C PHE A 252 -13.78 3.47 4.94
N TRP A 253 -14.79 3.85 4.16
CA TRP A 253 -15.34 3.04 3.08
C TRP A 253 -15.63 3.85 1.81
N ALA A 254 -16.09 3.20 0.73
CA ALA A 254 -16.59 3.86 -0.48
C ALA A 254 -17.66 3.01 -1.17
N SER A 255 -18.55 3.65 -1.93
CA SER A 255 -19.65 2.97 -2.66
C SER A 255 -19.16 1.93 -3.66
N TRP A 256 -18.05 2.17 -4.31
CA TRP A 256 -17.41 1.29 -5.30
C TRP A 256 -16.58 0.15 -4.67
N CYS A 257 -16.32 0.20 -3.35
CA CYS A 257 -15.48 -0.77 -2.65
C CYS A 257 -16.29 -2.03 -2.28
N GLY A 258 -16.18 -3.08 -3.07
CA GLY A 258 -16.84 -4.36 -2.81
C GLY A 258 -16.52 -4.96 -1.43
N PRO A 259 -15.24 -5.10 -1.05
CA PRO A 259 -14.85 -5.59 0.29
C PRO A 259 -15.38 -4.74 1.44
N CYS A 260 -15.47 -3.39 1.30
CA CYS A 260 -16.04 -2.51 2.32
C CYS A 260 -17.53 -2.80 2.54
N ARG A 261 -18.29 -2.97 1.46
CA ARG A 261 -19.71 -3.28 1.50
C ARG A 261 -19.97 -4.67 2.10
N GLU A 262 -19.07 -5.62 1.86
CA GLU A 262 -19.12 -6.94 2.49
C GLU A 262 -18.87 -6.83 4.01
N GLU A 263 -17.85 -6.09 4.44
CA GLU A 263 -17.58 -5.79 5.85
C GLU A 263 -18.78 -5.11 6.52
N GLY A 264 -19.40 -4.15 5.82
CA GLY A 264 -20.65 -3.50 6.27
C GLY A 264 -21.78 -4.50 6.54
N ARG A 265 -21.99 -5.48 5.64
CA ARG A 265 -23.04 -6.49 5.76
C ARG A 265 -22.75 -7.56 6.80
N THR A 266 -21.53 -8.08 6.82
CA THR A 266 -21.19 -9.28 7.62
C THR A 266 -20.69 -8.95 9.01
N THR A 267 -20.11 -7.77 9.22
CA THR A 267 -19.52 -7.36 10.49
C THR A 267 -20.27 -6.19 11.14
N LEU A 268 -20.41 -5.07 10.41
CA LEU A 268 -20.94 -3.84 11.03
C LEU A 268 -22.45 -3.87 11.31
N LYS A 269 -23.27 -4.46 10.44
CA LYS A 269 -24.71 -4.59 10.70
C LYS A 269 -25.02 -5.46 11.92
N PRO A 270 -24.47 -6.69 12.04
CA PRO A 270 -24.64 -7.49 13.25
C PRO A 270 -24.14 -6.77 14.51
N LEU A 271 -23.00 -6.08 14.43
CA LEU A 271 -22.47 -5.32 15.54
C LEU A 271 -23.38 -4.14 15.91
N TYR A 272 -23.90 -3.41 14.92
CA TYR A 272 -24.86 -2.32 15.13
C TYR A 272 -26.12 -2.83 15.83
N ASP A 273 -26.70 -3.90 15.35
CA ASP A 273 -27.91 -4.49 15.98
C ASP A 273 -27.66 -4.91 17.42
N LEU A 274 -26.45 -5.39 17.72
CA LEU A 274 -26.05 -5.79 19.07
C LEU A 274 -25.86 -4.58 20.02
N TYR A 275 -25.32 -3.46 19.53
CA TYR A 275 -24.92 -2.32 20.37
C TYR A 275 -25.74 -1.03 20.13
N LYS A 276 -26.71 -0.98 19.22
CA LYS A 276 -27.47 0.26 18.89
C LYS A 276 -28.17 0.95 20.05
N GLU A 277 -28.49 0.19 21.11
CA GLU A 277 -29.10 0.74 22.34
C GLU A 277 -28.04 1.05 23.42
N ASP A 278 -26.76 0.78 23.15
CA ASP A 278 -25.66 1.05 24.08
C ASP A 278 -25.08 2.44 23.81
N ALA A 279 -25.46 3.40 24.64
CA ALA A 279 -25.04 4.80 24.49
C ALA A 279 -23.52 5.03 24.56
N ARG A 280 -22.73 4.01 24.97
CA ARG A 280 -21.27 4.11 25.05
C ARG A 280 -20.57 3.98 23.70
N LEU A 281 -21.20 3.32 22.70
CA LEU A 281 -20.63 3.07 21.38
C LEU A 281 -21.36 3.84 20.28
N ILE A 282 -20.62 4.39 19.36
CA ILE A 282 -21.10 4.89 18.06
C ILE A 282 -20.40 4.09 16.96
N ILE A 283 -21.14 3.59 15.98
CA ILE A 283 -20.58 3.19 14.68
C ILE A 283 -20.70 4.41 13.78
N LEU A 284 -19.64 4.78 13.07
CA LEU A 284 -19.56 5.92 12.16
C LEU A 284 -18.97 5.48 10.83
N GLY A 285 -19.73 5.62 9.75
CA GLY A 285 -19.20 5.50 8.40
C GLY A 285 -18.54 6.81 7.95
N VAL A 286 -17.42 6.72 7.29
CA VAL A 286 -16.76 7.85 6.64
C VAL A 286 -16.48 7.47 5.20
N ASP A 287 -17.27 8.04 4.30
CA ASP A 287 -17.11 7.80 2.87
C ASP A 287 -15.88 8.56 2.34
N VAL A 288 -14.91 7.82 1.83
CA VAL A 288 -13.64 8.36 1.33
C VAL A 288 -13.44 8.04 -0.15
N TRP A 289 -12.77 8.94 -0.87
CA TRP A 289 -12.39 8.72 -2.26
C TRP A 289 -13.59 8.38 -3.17
N ASP A 290 -14.71 9.04 -2.96
CA ASP A 290 -15.97 8.79 -3.65
C ASP A 290 -16.69 10.10 -4.01
N GLU A 291 -17.77 9.98 -4.76
CA GLU A 291 -18.69 11.07 -5.08
C GLU A 291 -19.88 11.04 -4.12
N ASP A 292 -20.24 12.19 -3.53
CA ASP A 292 -21.33 12.31 -2.56
C ASP A 292 -22.63 11.59 -3.01
N SER A 293 -22.99 11.73 -4.29
CA SER A 293 -24.21 11.13 -4.84
C SER A 293 -24.14 9.59 -4.95
N ALA A 294 -22.94 9.02 -5.13
CA ALA A 294 -22.75 7.58 -5.17
C ALA A 294 -22.77 7.00 -3.76
N ALA A 295 -22.11 7.69 -2.81
CA ALA A 295 -22.15 7.35 -1.40
C ALA A 295 -23.57 7.30 -0.87
N LEU A 296 -24.40 8.34 -1.08
CA LEU A 296 -25.80 8.41 -0.64
C LEU A 296 -26.63 7.23 -1.17
N LYS A 297 -26.51 6.90 -2.46
CA LYS A 297 -27.20 5.74 -3.05
C LYS A 297 -26.77 4.42 -2.42
N ALA A 298 -25.47 4.27 -2.12
CA ALA A 298 -24.96 3.05 -1.49
C ALA A 298 -25.40 2.93 -0.02
N ILE A 299 -25.43 4.03 0.75
CA ILE A 299 -25.96 4.07 2.12
C ILE A 299 -27.41 3.58 2.15
N GLU A 300 -28.25 4.10 1.24
CA GLU A 300 -29.65 3.68 1.11
C GLU A 300 -29.78 2.21 0.70
N ALA A 301 -29.07 1.80 -0.35
CA ALA A 301 -29.12 0.43 -0.88
C ALA A 301 -28.65 -0.62 0.12
N GLU A 302 -27.60 -0.31 0.90
CA GLU A 302 -27.09 -1.18 1.96
C GLU A 302 -27.91 -1.06 3.26
N GLY A 303 -28.75 -0.03 3.42
CA GLY A 303 -29.53 0.20 4.62
C GLY A 303 -28.64 0.43 5.85
N TYR A 304 -27.62 1.27 5.73
CA TYR A 304 -26.77 1.65 6.86
C TYR A 304 -27.52 2.60 7.79
N ALA A 305 -27.84 2.12 9.01
CA ALA A 305 -28.65 2.85 9.98
C ALA A 305 -27.83 3.72 10.95
N TRP A 306 -26.51 3.66 10.88
CA TRP A 306 -25.60 4.47 11.71
C TRP A 306 -25.17 5.76 11.00
N PRO A 307 -24.70 6.76 11.76
CA PRO A 307 -24.21 8.02 11.21
C PRO A 307 -23.19 7.83 10.09
N GLN A 308 -23.28 8.69 9.08
CA GLN A 308 -22.38 8.69 7.94
C GLN A 308 -21.85 10.09 7.68
N LEU A 309 -20.54 10.21 7.47
CA LEU A 309 -19.86 11.41 6.99
C LEU A 309 -19.47 11.22 5.53
N ILE A 310 -19.80 12.21 4.70
CA ILE A 310 -19.52 12.22 3.25
C ILE A 310 -18.74 13.49 2.87
N GLY A 311 -18.30 13.58 1.61
CA GLY A 311 -17.68 14.78 1.05
C GLY A 311 -16.25 15.05 1.55
N VAL A 312 -15.58 14.06 2.11
CA VAL A 312 -14.24 14.20 2.66
C VAL A 312 -13.13 13.94 1.63
N GLY A 313 -13.46 13.35 0.48
CA GLY A 313 -12.51 12.96 -0.55
C GLY A 313 -11.41 12.05 0.01
N LYS A 314 -10.13 12.37 -0.29
CA LYS A 314 -8.98 11.62 0.26
C LYS A 314 -8.35 12.26 1.51
N THR A 315 -9.01 13.23 2.13
CA THR A 315 -8.46 13.95 3.29
C THR A 315 -8.16 13.02 4.47
N PRO A 316 -9.10 12.12 4.90
CA PRO A 316 -8.80 11.18 5.98
C PRO A 316 -7.65 10.22 5.65
N MET A 317 -7.61 9.70 4.41
CA MET A 317 -6.55 8.80 3.97
C MET A 317 -5.16 9.45 4.12
N LYS A 318 -5.05 10.73 3.72
CA LYS A 318 -3.81 11.51 3.86
C LYS A 318 -3.50 11.85 5.32
N ALA A 319 -4.51 12.11 6.14
CA ALA A 319 -4.33 12.47 7.55
C ALA A 319 -3.85 11.27 8.38
N TYR A 320 -4.40 10.10 8.10
CA TYR A 320 -4.10 8.86 8.83
C TYR A 320 -3.04 7.98 8.14
N GLY A 321 -2.50 8.37 6.99
CA GLY A 321 -1.43 7.65 6.29
C GLY A 321 -1.83 6.25 5.83
N PHE A 322 -3.04 6.08 5.27
CA PHE A 322 -3.45 4.84 4.61
C PHE A 322 -3.83 5.07 3.14
N ASP A 323 -3.65 4.07 2.31
CA ASP A 323 -3.86 4.13 0.86
C ASP A 323 -4.84 3.09 0.32
N GLY A 324 -5.47 2.32 1.21
CA GLY A 324 -6.45 1.29 0.88
C GLY A 324 -7.65 1.28 1.84
N ILE A 325 -8.78 0.76 1.36
CA ILE A 325 -10.02 0.54 2.09
C ILE A 325 -10.52 -0.89 1.84
N PRO A 326 -11.31 -1.50 2.77
CA PRO A 326 -11.80 -0.94 4.02
C PRO A 326 -10.68 -0.64 5.01
N MET A 327 -10.87 0.38 5.87
CA MET A 327 -9.99 0.68 7.00
C MET A 327 -10.89 0.95 8.22
N LEU A 328 -10.90 0.03 9.17
CA LEU A 328 -11.67 0.18 10.40
C LEU A 328 -10.75 0.56 11.56
N MET A 329 -11.20 1.52 12.36
CA MET A 329 -10.48 2.00 13.55
C MET A 329 -11.45 2.15 14.72
N LEU A 330 -11.00 1.74 15.92
CA LEU A 330 -11.73 1.98 17.15
C LEU A 330 -11.08 3.11 17.93
N PHE A 331 -11.86 4.13 18.27
CA PHE A 331 -11.44 5.28 19.07
C PHE A 331 -12.03 5.23 20.48
N GLY A 332 -11.22 5.60 21.46
CA GLY A 332 -11.61 5.76 22.85
C GLY A 332 -12.41 7.05 23.10
N PRO A 333 -13.01 7.17 24.31
CA PRO A 333 -13.81 8.34 24.68
C PRO A 333 -13.04 9.67 24.64
N ASP A 334 -11.75 9.65 24.82
CA ASP A 334 -10.83 10.79 24.72
C ASP A 334 -10.33 11.07 23.31
N GLY A 335 -10.64 10.18 22.34
CA GLY A 335 -10.18 10.25 20.96
C GLY A 335 -8.86 9.51 20.73
N SER A 336 -8.36 8.76 21.69
CA SER A 336 -7.22 7.86 21.50
C SER A 336 -7.58 6.71 20.55
N ILE A 337 -6.63 6.24 19.74
CA ILE A 337 -6.82 5.12 18.83
C ILE A 337 -6.55 3.82 19.59
N LEU A 338 -7.59 3.01 19.77
CA LEU A 338 -7.54 1.75 20.53
C LEU A 338 -7.26 0.54 19.63
N ALA A 339 -7.74 0.59 18.38
CA ALA A 339 -7.46 -0.42 17.36
C ALA A 339 -7.46 0.21 15.98
N ARG A 340 -6.67 -0.36 15.08
CA ARG A 340 -6.48 0.14 13.72
C ARG A 340 -6.33 -1.03 12.74
N ASP A 341 -6.91 -0.89 11.53
CA ASP A 341 -6.89 -1.89 10.44
C ASP A 341 -7.45 -3.25 10.87
N ILE A 342 -8.49 -3.22 11.70
CA ILE A 342 -9.19 -4.42 12.19
C ILE A 342 -10.33 -4.80 11.25
N ARG A 343 -10.66 -6.12 11.14
CA ARG A 343 -11.71 -6.64 10.26
C ARG A 343 -12.38 -7.88 10.83
N GLY A 344 -13.62 -8.14 10.37
CA GLY A 344 -14.34 -9.35 10.72
C GLY A 344 -14.46 -9.55 12.25
N GLU A 345 -14.05 -10.72 12.74
CA GLU A 345 -14.13 -11.06 14.15
C GLU A 345 -13.28 -10.17 15.06
N GLU A 346 -12.18 -9.61 14.54
CA GLU A 346 -11.30 -8.72 15.31
C GLU A 346 -12.04 -7.43 15.71
N VAL A 347 -12.98 -6.96 14.90
CA VAL A 347 -13.81 -5.79 15.22
C VAL A 347 -14.64 -6.03 16.47
N LEU A 348 -15.36 -7.16 16.53
CA LEU A 348 -16.15 -7.52 17.71
C LEU A 348 -15.27 -7.72 18.94
N LYS A 349 -14.12 -8.37 18.77
CA LYS A 349 -13.11 -8.58 19.84
C LYS A 349 -12.62 -7.25 20.39
N ALA A 350 -12.22 -6.31 19.54
CA ALA A 350 -11.75 -4.98 19.94
C ALA A 350 -12.83 -4.19 20.68
N VAL A 351 -14.07 -4.20 20.17
CA VAL A 351 -15.20 -3.53 20.84
C VAL A 351 -15.47 -4.15 22.21
N LYS A 352 -15.54 -5.49 22.31
CA LYS A 352 -15.75 -6.18 23.61
C LYS A 352 -14.62 -5.93 24.60
N GLN A 353 -13.37 -5.88 24.16
CA GLN A 353 -12.24 -5.54 25.02
C GLN A 353 -12.33 -4.11 25.55
N ALA A 354 -12.78 -3.17 24.72
CA ALA A 354 -12.88 -1.75 25.10
C ALA A 354 -14.04 -1.44 26.05
N ILE A 355 -15.23 -1.97 25.76
CA ILE A 355 -16.48 -1.58 26.48
C ILE A 355 -17.19 -2.73 27.19
N GLY A 356 -16.73 -3.97 27.00
CA GLY A 356 -17.39 -5.19 27.52
C GLY A 356 -18.62 -5.58 26.71
N GLU A 357 -19.42 -6.53 27.25
CA GLU A 357 -20.69 -6.94 26.65
C GLU A 357 -21.70 -5.79 26.63
N PRO A 358 -22.64 -5.76 25.66
CA PRO A 358 -23.71 -4.78 25.61
C PRO A 358 -24.51 -4.72 26.91
N LEU A 359 -24.98 -3.54 27.31
CA LEU A 359 -25.71 -3.34 28.56
C LEU A 359 -26.97 -4.21 28.65
N HIS A 360 -27.64 -4.47 27.54
CA HIS A 360 -28.87 -5.29 27.51
C HIS A 360 -28.60 -6.79 27.69
N SER A 361 -27.43 -7.29 27.37
CA SER A 361 -27.11 -8.71 27.60
C SER A 361 -26.86 -9.06 29.07
N ARG A 362 -26.75 -8.06 29.95
CA ARG A 362 -26.51 -8.23 31.39
C ARG A 362 -27.81 -8.29 32.20
N LEU A 363 -28.98 -8.06 31.55
CA LEU A 363 -30.29 -8.04 32.23
C LEU A 363 -31.13 -9.32 31.99
N ASN A 364 -30.59 -10.29 31.26
CA ASN A 364 -31.08 -11.64 31.09
C ASN A 364 -30.08 -12.65 31.70
#